data_20ce28f391406b6f972c4e4e89a41f9e
#
_entry.id   20ce28f391406b6f972c4e4e89a41f9e
#
_cell.length_a   1.000
_cell.length_b   1.000
_cell.length_c   1.000
_cell.angle_alpha   90.00
_cell.angle_beta   90.00
_cell.angle_gamma   90.00
#
_symmetry.space_group_name_H-M   'P 1'
#
loop_
_entity.id
_entity.type
_entity.pdbx_description
1 polymer ?
#
loop_
_entity_poly.entity_id
_entity_poly.type
_entity_poly.pdbx_seq_one_letter_code
_entity_poly.pdbx_strand_id
1 'polypeptide(L)'
;DSFKSFYQNAWPILKEKKIPFIIFVNTREINNNHPNYMTWNQIRELRDSGLVTIGGHSWSHEYFIDMKFDEVKKDIEKSHQDYLKELKFIPDLYAHTFGETSTDLINLIKKFNYKIIFGQHSGVISQSENIYYLPRFSLNENYGKPKRFKNILRSRAFNLKSYEPKTILLNTSNNPTNLKLAFHENVKGINCF
;
A
#
# COMPACT_ATOMS: atom_id res chain seq x y z
N ASP A 1 -7.23 2.21 5.99
CA ASP A 1 -7.19 3.35 6.95
C ASP A 1 -8.09 3.11 8.18
N SER A 2 -8.55 1.91 8.41
CA SER A 2 -9.36 1.55 9.59
C SER A 2 -10.69 2.29 9.74
N PHE A 3 -11.25 2.85 8.68
CA PHE A 3 -12.53 3.57 8.76
C PHE A 3 -13.69 2.65 9.14
N LYS A 4 -14.55 3.13 10.04
CA LYS A 4 -15.77 2.44 10.47
C LYS A 4 -16.74 2.17 9.33
N SER A 5 -16.77 3.06 8.31
CA SER A 5 -17.60 2.88 7.12
C SER A 5 -17.26 1.61 6.34
N PHE A 6 -15.97 1.19 6.32
CA PHE A 6 -15.58 -0.09 5.74
C PHE A 6 -16.24 -1.26 6.48
N TYR A 7 -16.18 -1.25 7.82
CA TYR A 7 -16.78 -2.29 8.63
C TYR A 7 -18.30 -2.36 8.47
N GLN A 8 -18.95 -1.20 8.36
CA GLN A 8 -20.41 -1.12 8.22
C GLN A 8 -20.92 -1.50 6.83
N ASN A 9 -20.19 -1.14 5.77
CA ASN A 9 -20.70 -1.23 4.40
C ASN A 9 -20.03 -2.34 3.58
N ALA A 10 -18.70 -2.47 3.64
CA ALA A 10 -17.97 -3.43 2.81
C ALA A 10 -17.82 -4.80 3.48
N TRP A 11 -17.54 -4.82 4.78
CA TRP A 11 -17.32 -6.07 5.51
C TRP A 11 -18.47 -7.08 5.42
N PRO A 12 -19.75 -6.70 5.61
CA PRO A 12 -20.86 -7.65 5.50
C PRO A 12 -20.91 -8.34 4.14
N ILE A 13 -20.65 -7.59 3.06
CA ILE A 13 -20.65 -8.10 1.69
C ILE A 13 -19.46 -9.05 1.45
N LEU A 14 -18.26 -8.66 1.90
CA LEU A 14 -17.06 -9.47 1.75
C LEU A 14 -17.17 -10.77 2.55
N LYS A 15 -17.74 -10.71 3.76
CA LYS A 15 -18.00 -11.87 4.62
C LYS A 15 -18.97 -12.85 3.98
N GLU A 16 -20.12 -12.36 3.51
CA GLU A 16 -21.14 -13.18 2.81
C GLU A 16 -20.54 -13.89 1.59
N LYS A 17 -19.77 -13.13 0.80
CA LYS A 17 -19.18 -13.65 -0.45
C LYS A 17 -17.86 -14.41 -0.23
N LYS A 18 -17.40 -14.53 1.02
CA LYS A 18 -16.12 -15.17 1.39
C LYS A 18 -14.92 -14.63 0.58
N ILE A 19 -14.88 -13.31 0.35
CA ILE A 19 -13.80 -12.67 -0.40
C ILE A 19 -12.67 -12.32 0.58
N PRO A 20 -11.46 -12.90 0.41
CA PRO A 20 -10.32 -12.53 1.24
C PRO A 20 -9.80 -11.13 0.87
N PHE A 21 -9.28 -10.39 1.85
CA PHE A 21 -8.72 -9.07 1.65
C PHE A 21 -7.65 -8.72 2.68
N ILE A 22 -6.91 -7.66 2.39
CA ILE A 22 -5.97 -7.06 3.33
C ILE A 22 -6.56 -5.74 3.81
N ILE A 23 -6.49 -5.50 5.12
CA ILE A 23 -6.77 -4.19 5.68
C ILE A 23 -5.49 -3.60 6.29
N PHE A 24 -5.14 -2.38 5.88
CA PHE A 24 -4.01 -1.65 6.46
C PHE A 24 -4.51 -0.76 7.59
N VAL A 25 -3.97 -0.99 8.78
CA VAL A 25 -4.47 -0.42 10.04
C VAL A 25 -3.52 0.67 10.54
N ASN A 26 -4.01 1.89 10.68
CA ASN A 26 -3.37 2.96 11.45
C ASN A 26 -3.97 3.00 12.85
N THR A 27 -3.16 3.20 13.89
CA THR A 27 -3.59 2.84 15.25
C THR A 27 -3.99 4.01 16.14
N ARG A 28 -3.55 5.25 15.85
CA ARG A 28 -3.82 6.44 16.66
C ARG A 28 -5.31 6.68 16.89
N GLU A 29 -6.08 6.70 15.81
CA GLU A 29 -7.49 7.07 15.88
C GLU A 29 -8.33 5.96 16.51
N ILE A 30 -7.90 4.71 16.38
CA ILE A 30 -8.50 3.57 17.06
C ILE A 30 -8.29 3.70 18.58
N ASN A 31 -7.07 4.00 19.01
CA ASN A 31 -6.72 4.20 20.42
C ASN A 31 -7.49 5.40 21.04
N ASN A 32 -7.70 6.44 20.25
CA ASN A 32 -8.45 7.63 20.66
C ASN A 32 -9.98 7.41 20.66
N ASN A 33 -10.45 6.22 20.29
CA ASN A 33 -11.88 5.91 20.12
C ASN A 33 -12.60 6.90 19.19
N HIS A 34 -11.92 7.32 18.13
CA HIS A 34 -12.49 8.29 17.19
C HIS A 34 -13.73 7.69 16.50
N PRO A 35 -14.88 8.40 16.45
CA PRO A 35 -16.19 7.83 16.06
C PRO A 35 -16.23 7.31 14.61
N ASN A 36 -15.36 7.82 13.72
CA ASN A 36 -15.30 7.42 12.32
C ASN A 36 -14.37 6.23 12.06
N TYR A 37 -13.67 5.73 13.09
CA TYR A 37 -12.75 4.61 12.96
C TYR A 37 -13.29 3.35 13.63
N MET A 38 -12.81 2.20 13.19
CA MET A 38 -13.13 0.92 13.83
C MET A 38 -12.56 0.87 15.25
N THR A 39 -13.16 0.06 16.09
CA THR A 39 -12.61 -0.29 17.40
C THR A 39 -11.65 -1.48 17.28
N TRP A 40 -10.79 -1.70 18.28
CA TRP A 40 -9.96 -2.88 18.34
C TRP A 40 -10.77 -4.19 18.37
N ASN A 41 -11.97 -4.18 18.95
CA ASN A 41 -12.87 -5.34 18.92
C ASN A 41 -13.27 -5.69 17.48
N GLN A 42 -13.61 -4.68 16.69
CA GLN A 42 -13.95 -4.88 15.27
C GLN A 42 -12.74 -5.35 14.45
N ILE A 43 -11.54 -4.81 14.69
CA ILE A 43 -10.31 -5.29 14.05
C ILE A 43 -10.02 -6.75 14.42
N ARG A 44 -10.22 -7.15 15.69
CA ARG A 44 -10.07 -8.55 16.10
C ARG A 44 -11.10 -9.46 15.45
N GLU A 45 -12.37 -9.03 15.34
CA GLU A 45 -13.41 -9.78 14.61
C GLU A 45 -12.99 -10.03 13.15
N LEU A 46 -12.48 -8.99 12.48
CA LEU A 46 -11.97 -9.12 11.11
C LEU A 46 -10.86 -10.17 11.05
N ARG A 47 -9.84 -10.06 11.92
CA ARG A 47 -8.72 -11.01 11.99
C ARG A 47 -9.21 -12.45 12.18
N ASP A 48 -10.12 -12.65 13.13
CA ASP A 48 -10.57 -13.98 13.55
C ASP A 48 -11.54 -14.63 12.55
N SER A 49 -11.99 -13.88 11.55
CA SER A 49 -12.85 -14.39 10.46
C SER A 49 -12.13 -15.36 9.51
N GLY A 50 -10.80 -15.37 9.49
CA GLY A 50 -9.99 -16.14 8.54
C GLY A 50 -9.98 -15.59 7.10
N LEU A 51 -10.69 -14.48 6.84
CA LEU A 51 -10.74 -13.83 5.52
C LEU A 51 -9.80 -12.62 5.43
N VAL A 52 -9.30 -12.13 6.56
CA VAL A 52 -8.62 -10.84 6.62
C VAL A 52 -7.16 -11.00 7.01
N THR A 53 -6.29 -10.44 6.19
CA THR A 53 -4.89 -10.21 6.57
C THR A 53 -4.76 -8.78 7.10
N ILE A 54 -4.21 -8.61 8.29
CA ILE A 54 -3.90 -7.29 8.85
C ILE A 54 -2.55 -6.83 8.34
N GLY A 55 -2.49 -5.64 7.79
CA GLY A 55 -1.26 -4.93 7.43
C GLY A 55 -1.07 -3.67 8.26
N GLY A 56 0.17 -3.21 8.43
CA GLY A 56 0.51 -1.98 9.12
C GLY A 56 0.31 -0.75 8.22
N HIS A 57 -0.06 0.39 8.85
CA HIS A 57 -0.28 1.66 8.14
C HIS A 57 0.08 2.86 9.02
N SER A 58 1.19 2.78 9.73
CA SER A 58 1.65 3.78 10.70
C SER A 58 0.79 3.88 11.99
N TRP A 59 1.24 4.70 12.90
CA TRP A 59 0.44 5.11 14.06
C TRP A 59 -0.43 6.31 13.70
N SER A 60 0.19 7.40 13.20
CA SER A 60 -0.45 8.72 13.03
C SER A 60 -1.22 8.91 11.73
N HIS A 61 -0.89 8.15 10.67
CA HIS A 61 -1.35 8.39 9.30
C HIS A 61 -0.93 9.76 8.75
N GLU A 62 0.26 10.25 9.12
CA GLU A 62 0.80 11.50 8.60
C GLU A 62 1.60 11.29 7.30
N TYR A 63 1.94 12.38 6.60
CA TYR A 63 2.81 12.36 5.42
C TYR A 63 4.27 12.14 5.85
N PHE A 64 4.72 10.90 5.84
CA PHE A 64 6.07 10.53 6.27
C PHE A 64 7.18 11.19 5.45
N ILE A 65 6.87 11.57 4.19
CA ILE A 65 7.84 12.25 3.32
C ILE A 65 8.24 13.64 3.88
N ASP A 66 7.37 14.27 4.66
CA ASP A 66 7.58 15.59 5.26
C ASP A 66 8.12 15.51 6.69
N MET A 67 8.27 14.30 7.26
CA MET A 67 8.71 14.08 8.63
C MET A 67 10.21 13.79 8.70
N LYS A 68 10.82 14.11 9.85
CA LYS A 68 12.17 13.65 10.16
C LYS A 68 12.19 12.14 10.38
N PHE A 69 13.26 11.48 9.98
CA PHE A 69 13.37 10.01 10.09
C PHE A 69 13.21 9.49 11.52
N ASP A 70 13.69 10.22 12.52
CA ASP A 70 13.50 9.82 13.92
C ASP A 70 12.03 9.91 14.37
N GLU A 71 11.26 10.83 13.80
CA GLU A 71 9.81 10.94 14.06
C GLU A 71 9.06 9.80 13.38
N VAL A 72 9.39 9.48 12.12
CA VAL A 72 8.84 8.33 11.40
C VAL A 72 9.14 7.02 12.14
N LYS A 73 10.38 6.86 12.62
CA LYS A 73 10.76 5.69 13.41
C LYS A 73 9.90 5.53 14.66
N LYS A 74 9.75 6.59 15.44
CA LYS A 74 8.91 6.60 16.65
C LYS A 74 7.45 6.31 16.34
N ASP A 75 6.94 6.79 15.22
CA ASP A 75 5.57 6.56 14.78
C ASP A 75 5.32 5.08 14.48
N ILE A 76 6.22 4.45 13.71
CA ILE A 76 6.12 3.02 13.41
C ILE A 76 6.29 2.18 14.69
N GLU A 77 7.23 2.53 15.57
CA GLU A 77 7.43 1.85 16.86
C GLU A 77 6.17 1.90 17.73
N LYS A 78 5.48 3.03 17.78
CA LYS A 78 4.19 3.16 18.49
C LYS A 78 3.14 2.23 17.88
N SER A 79 3.01 2.20 16.55
CA SER A 79 2.06 1.29 15.91
C SER A 79 2.37 -0.19 16.22
N HIS A 80 3.66 -0.56 16.28
CA HIS A 80 4.08 -1.91 16.67
C HIS A 80 3.70 -2.25 18.10
N GLN A 81 3.86 -1.31 19.04
CA GLN A 81 3.42 -1.48 20.43
C GLN A 81 1.91 -1.73 20.51
N ASP A 82 1.12 -0.95 19.76
CA ASP A 82 -0.32 -1.12 19.69
C ASP A 82 -0.71 -2.48 19.10
N TYR A 83 -0.10 -2.91 18.00
CA TYR A 83 -0.36 -4.22 17.41
C TYR A 83 -0.02 -5.37 18.38
N LEU A 84 1.13 -5.31 19.04
CA LEU A 84 1.50 -6.32 20.03
C LEU A 84 0.54 -6.35 21.22
N LYS A 85 0.13 -5.18 21.70
CA LYS A 85 -0.83 -5.07 22.80
C LYS A 85 -2.19 -5.66 22.43
N GLU A 86 -2.73 -5.26 21.26
CA GLU A 86 -4.13 -5.51 20.89
C GLU A 86 -4.31 -6.77 20.03
N LEU A 87 -3.34 -7.10 19.18
CA LEU A 87 -3.44 -8.21 18.23
C LEU A 87 -2.50 -9.38 18.55
N LYS A 88 -1.50 -9.18 19.44
CA LYS A 88 -0.46 -10.16 19.84
C LYS A 88 0.53 -10.53 18.74
N PHE A 89 0.60 -9.74 17.67
CA PHE A 89 1.61 -9.87 16.61
C PHE A 89 1.87 -8.53 15.95
N ILE A 90 2.99 -8.40 15.25
CA ILE A 90 3.28 -7.29 14.35
C ILE A 90 2.93 -7.72 12.93
N PRO A 91 2.18 -6.92 12.14
CA PRO A 91 1.87 -7.25 10.75
C PRO A 91 3.11 -7.42 9.87
N ASP A 92 3.11 -8.44 9.00
CA ASP A 92 4.17 -8.69 8.02
C ASP A 92 4.10 -7.74 6.79
N LEU A 93 2.95 -7.14 6.56
CA LEU A 93 2.67 -6.27 5.43
C LEU A 93 2.57 -4.83 5.89
N TYR A 94 3.00 -3.90 5.05
CA TYR A 94 2.87 -2.47 5.30
C TYR A 94 2.39 -1.73 4.06
N ALA A 95 1.66 -0.64 4.22
CA ALA A 95 1.38 0.30 3.16
C ALA A 95 1.85 1.70 3.55
N HIS A 96 2.55 2.39 2.65
CA HIS A 96 2.90 3.80 2.83
C HIS A 96 1.65 4.65 2.97
N THR A 97 1.63 5.54 3.95
CA THR A 97 0.57 6.54 4.11
C THR A 97 0.55 7.43 2.87
N PHE A 98 -0.65 7.69 2.33
CA PHE A 98 -0.88 8.39 1.06
C PHE A 98 -0.17 7.76 -0.16
N GLY A 99 0.59 6.68 0.03
CA GLY A 99 1.38 6.02 -1.01
C GLY A 99 2.65 6.76 -1.39
N GLU A 100 2.96 7.89 -0.74
CA GLU A 100 4.15 8.70 -1.00
C GLU A 100 5.36 8.16 -0.24
N THR A 101 6.51 8.19 -0.89
CA THR A 101 7.75 7.68 -0.31
C THR A 101 8.99 8.21 -1.04
N SER A 102 10.15 7.97 -0.44
CA SER A 102 11.47 8.17 -1.04
C SER A 102 12.31 6.90 -0.89
N THR A 103 13.41 6.82 -1.62
CA THR A 103 14.36 5.71 -1.46
C THR A 103 14.84 5.57 -0.01
N ASP A 104 15.12 6.68 0.65
CA ASP A 104 15.60 6.69 2.03
C ASP A 104 14.51 6.27 3.01
N LEU A 105 13.26 6.70 2.77
CA LEU A 105 12.12 6.28 3.58
C LEU A 105 11.83 4.78 3.40
N ILE A 106 11.89 4.25 2.18
CA ILE A 106 11.80 2.80 1.93
C ILE A 106 12.88 2.05 2.71
N ASN A 107 14.14 2.53 2.65
CA ASN A 107 15.26 1.91 3.37
C ASN A 107 15.09 1.99 4.91
N LEU A 108 14.48 3.06 5.42
CA LEU A 108 14.13 3.16 6.83
C LEU A 108 13.07 2.13 7.21
N ILE A 109 11.96 2.06 6.47
CA ILE A 109 10.83 1.18 6.78
C ILE A 109 11.20 -0.31 6.67
N LYS A 110 12.08 -0.67 5.73
CA LYS A 110 12.64 -2.04 5.63
C LYS A 110 13.28 -2.53 6.93
N LYS A 111 13.85 -1.63 7.77
CA LYS A 111 14.46 -2.01 9.05
C LYS A 111 13.46 -2.51 10.09
N PHE A 112 12.17 -2.30 9.85
CA PHE A 112 11.09 -2.80 10.71
C PHE A 112 10.61 -4.22 10.35
N ASN A 113 11.34 -4.93 9.48
CA ASN A 113 11.12 -6.33 9.12
C ASN A 113 9.78 -6.63 8.43
N TYR A 114 9.15 -5.64 7.82
CA TYR A 114 8.02 -5.91 6.93
C TYR A 114 8.48 -6.73 5.72
N LYS A 115 7.72 -7.77 5.39
CA LYS A 115 8.03 -8.68 4.26
C LYS A 115 7.68 -8.06 2.92
N ILE A 116 6.55 -7.33 2.88
CA ILE A 116 6.03 -6.67 1.66
C ILE A 116 5.54 -5.28 2.04
N ILE A 117 5.89 -4.29 1.21
CA ILE A 117 5.48 -2.90 1.40
C ILE A 117 4.79 -2.40 0.13
N PHE A 118 3.64 -1.76 0.30
CA PHE A 118 2.82 -1.24 -0.78
C PHE A 118 2.92 0.28 -0.87
N GLY A 119 3.10 0.78 -2.10
CA GLY A 119 2.82 2.16 -2.48
C GLY A 119 1.35 2.36 -2.85
N GLN A 120 1.06 3.43 -3.60
CA GLN A 120 -0.27 3.70 -4.15
C GLN A 120 -0.21 4.13 -5.63
N HIS A 121 0.96 4.05 -6.25
CA HIS A 121 1.10 4.23 -7.68
C HIS A 121 0.40 3.12 -8.44
N SER A 122 -0.29 3.48 -9.52
CA SER A 122 -1.09 2.53 -10.31
C SER A 122 -0.20 1.57 -11.09
N GLY A 123 -0.44 0.27 -10.96
CA GLY A 123 0.28 -0.75 -11.70
C GLY A 123 -0.15 -2.15 -11.34
N VAL A 124 0.23 -3.11 -12.17
CA VAL A 124 0.08 -4.55 -11.94
C VAL A 124 1.39 -5.07 -11.37
N ILE A 125 1.32 -5.84 -10.30
CA ILE A 125 2.51 -6.45 -9.68
C ILE A 125 3.10 -7.49 -10.64
N SER A 126 4.40 -7.36 -10.94
CA SER A 126 5.19 -8.35 -11.68
C SER A 126 6.21 -9.03 -10.76
N GLN A 127 6.81 -10.13 -11.24
CA GLN A 127 7.85 -10.83 -10.49
C GLN A 127 9.15 -10.01 -10.32
N SER A 128 9.35 -9.00 -11.19
CA SER A 128 10.53 -8.13 -11.16
C SER A 128 10.35 -6.88 -10.30
N GLU A 129 9.17 -6.68 -9.71
CA GLU A 129 8.89 -5.50 -8.87
C GLU A 129 9.69 -5.52 -7.56
N ASN A 130 9.96 -4.31 -7.07
CA ASN A 130 10.52 -4.14 -5.74
C ASN A 130 9.45 -4.46 -4.70
N ILE A 131 9.58 -5.58 -3.99
CA ILE A 131 8.63 -6.02 -2.95
C ILE A 131 8.46 -5.01 -1.80
N TYR A 132 9.33 -4.02 -1.70
CA TYR A 132 9.25 -2.93 -0.73
C TYR A 132 8.58 -1.66 -1.29
N TYR A 133 8.05 -1.71 -2.51
CA TYR A 133 7.26 -0.62 -3.09
C TYR A 133 6.34 -1.14 -4.20
N LEU A 134 5.40 -2.00 -3.85
CA LEU A 134 4.48 -2.61 -4.80
C LEU A 134 3.36 -1.65 -5.21
N PRO A 135 2.96 -1.64 -6.50
CA PRO A 135 1.88 -0.82 -6.99
C PRO A 135 0.50 -1.29 -6.50
N ARG A 136 -0.46 -0.37 -6.47
CA ARG A 136 -1.89 -0.63 -6.22
C ARG A 136 -2.74 0.31 -7.06
N PHE A 137 -3.83 -0.19 -7.65
CA PHE A 137 -4.81 0.68 -8.28
C PHE A 137 -5.77 1.26 -7.23
N SER A 138 -5.82 2.58 -7.15
CA SER A 138 -6.81 3.27 -6.31
C SER A 138 -8.21 3.17 -6.93
N LEU A 139 -9.20 2.82 -6.09
CA LEU A 139 -10.61 2.76 -6.43
C LEU A 139 -11.38 3.57 -5.37
N ASN A 140 -11.68 4.80 -5.69
CA ASN A 140 -12.47 5.72 -4.89
C ASN A 140 -13.61 6.32 -5.74
N GLU A 141 -14.32 7.32 -5.27
CA GLU A 141 -15.43 7.96 -5.96
C GLU A 141 -15.07 8.40 -7.38
N ASN A 142 -13.86 8.93 -7.57
CA ASN A 142 -13.39 9.41 -8.88
C ASN A 142 -12.89 8.26 -9.76
N TYR A 143 -12.30 7.22 -9.18
CA TYR A 143 -11.61 6.13 -9.87
C TYR A 143 -12.34 4.79 -9.79
N GLY A 144 -13.49 4.69 -9.10
CA GLY A 144 -14.25 3.45 -8.88
C GLY A 144 -15.26 3.10 -9.97
N LYS A 145 -15.28 3.79 -11.11
CA LYS A 145 -16.25 3.50 -12.19
C LYS A 145 -16.10 2.07 -12.71
N PRO A 146 -17.23 1.35 -12.99
CA PRO A 146 -17.19 -0.05 -13.44
C PRO A 146 -16.33 -0.30 -14.69
N LYS A 147 -16.30 0.66 -15.63
CA LYS A 147 -15.44 0.56 -16.82
C LYS A 147 -13.95 0.52 -16.45
N ARG A 148 -13.51 1.42 -15.54
CA ARG A 148 -12.13 1.44 -15.06
C ARG A 148 -11.80 0.14 -14.30
N PHE A 149 -12.68 -0.32 -13.43
CA PHE A 149 -12.50 -1.57 -12.70
C PHE A 149 -12.31 -2.77 -13.64
N LYS A 150 -13.17 -2.91 -14.69
CA LYS A 150 -13.02 -3.95 -15.71
C LYS A 150 -11.68 -3.86 -16.46
N ASN A 151 -11.21 -2.64 -16.74
CA ASN A 151 -9.91 -2.46 -17.39
C ASN A 151 -8.77 -2.89 -16.47
N ILE A 152 -8.81 -2.50 -15.18
CA ILE A 152 -7.82 -2.92 -14.18
C ILE A 152 -7.75 -4.46 -14.08
N LEU A 153 -8.89 -5.15 -14.01
CA LEU A 153 -8.93 -6.62 -13.95
C LEU A 153 -8.34 -7.30 -15.19
N ARG A 154 -8.25 -6.62 -16.31
CA ARG A 154 -7.65 -7.12 -17.57
C ARG A 154 -6.23 -6.64 -17.79
N SER A 155 -5.72 -5.75 -16.94
CA SER A 155 -4.36 -5.22 -17.05
C SER A 155 -3.35 -6.34 -16.80
N ARG A 156 -2.25 -6.28 -17.53
CA ARG A 156 -1.11 -7.20 -17.37
C ARG A 156 0.13 -6.41 -17.01
N ALA A 157 1.02 -7.00 -16.24
CA ALA A 157 2.30 -6.40 -15.96
C ALA A 157 3.14 -6.28 -17.23
N PHE A 158 3.91 -5.19 -17.35
CA PHE A 158 4.90 -5.08 -18.40
C PHE A 158 6.09 -5.97 -18.07
N ASN A 159 6.35 -6.98 -18.91
CA ASN A 159 7.55 -7.79 -18.83
C ASN A 159 8.71 -7.04 -19.49
N LEU A 160 9.32 -6.11 -18.76
CA LEU A 160 10.46 -5.36 -19.25
C LEU A 160 11.75 -6.19 -19.09
N LYS A 161 12.48 -6.37 -20.20
CA LYS A 161 13.84 -6.89 -20.19
C LYS A 161 14.80 -5.86 -19.62
N SER A 162 14.63 -4.61 -19.99
CA SER A 162 15.41 -3.47 -19.48
C SER A 162 14.67 -2.16 -19.69
N TYR A 163 15.05 -1.15 -18.93
CA TYR A 163 14.61 0.23 -19.12
C TYR A 163 15.75 1.20 -18.80
N GLU A 164 15.70 2.37 -19.41
CA GLU A 164 16.60 3.50 -19.15
C GLU A 164 15.77 4.78 -19.10
N PRO A 165 16.04 5.72 -18.16
CA PRO A 165 17.11 5.67 -17.14
C PRO A 165 16.79 4.71 -15.98
N LYS A 166 17.84 4.19 -15.34
CA LYS A 166 17.69 3.32 -14.14
C LYS A 166 17.40 4.11 -12.88
N THR A 167 17.77 5.38 -12.84
CA THR A 167 17.52 6.26 -11.72
C THR A 167 16.25 7.09 -11.93
N ILE A 168 15.44 7.22 -10.88
CA ILE A 168 14.29 8.12 -10.84
C ILE A 168 14.67 9.54 -10.44
N LEU A 169 15.87 9.73 -9.87
CA LEU A 169 16.41 11.05 -9.53
C LEU A 169 17.27 11.55 -10.69
N LEU A 170 16.76 12.52 -11.41
CA LEU A 170 17.42 13.16 -12.52
C LEU A 170 17.83 14.57 -12.10
N ASN A 171 19.11 14.91 -12.28
CA ASN A 171 19.58 16.28 -12.16
C ASN A 171 19.53 16.97 -13.52
N THR A 172 19.66 18.29 -13.54
CA THR A 172 19.59 19.09 -14.78
C THR A 172 20.65 18.71 -15.80
N SER A 173 21.81 18.21 -15.38
CA SER A 173 22.91 17.79 -16.28
C SER A 173 22.72 16.38 -16.87
N ASN A 174 21.92 15.54 -16.20
CA ASN A 174 21.70 14.14 -16.58
C ASN A 174 20.24 13.83 -16.90
N ASN A 175 19.42 14.85 -17.12
CA ASN A 175 18.02 14.67 -17.45
C ASN A 175 17.92 14.01 -18.84
N PRO A 176 17.55 12.74 -18.96
CA PRO A 176 17.44 12.09 -20.26
C PRO A 176 16.23 12.63 -20.99
N THR A 177 16.40 12.90 -22.26
CA THR A 177 15.31 13.32 -23.16
C THR A 177 14.46 12.13 -23.65
N ASN A 178 14.91 10.88 -23.39
CA ASN A 178 14.27 9.68 -23.89
C ASN A 178 14.14 8.61 -22.80
N LEU A 179 12.95 8.01 -22.72
CA LEU A 179 12.70 6.77 -22.00
C LEU A 179 12.86 5.60 -22.99
N LYS A 180 13.81 4.68 -22.70
CA LYS A 180 13.99 3.46 -23.48
C LYS A 180 13.43 2.27 -22.72
N LEU A 181 12.58 1.49 -23.36
CA LEU A 181 11.98 0.28 -22.81
C LEU A 181 12.32 -0.89 -23.73
N ALA A 182 12.88 -1.97 -23.19
CA ALA A 182 13.05 -3.23 -23.90
C ALA A 182 12.13 -4.28 -23.27
N PHE A 183 11.43 -5.04 -24.10
CA PHE A 183 10.49 -6.08 -23.69
C PHE A 183 11.07 -7.47 -24.00
N HIS A 184 10.66 -8.49 -23.23
CA HIS A 184 11.01 -9.88 -23.51
C HIS A 184 10.25 -10.44 -24.72
N GLU A 185 9.09 -9.88 -25.05
CA GLU A 185 8.22 -10.30 -26.14
C GLU A 185 7.93 -9.14 -27.07
N ASN A 186 7.55 -9.44 -28.32
CA ASN A 186 7.06 -8.42 -29.24
C ASN A 186 5.72 -7.88 -28.75
N VAL A 187 5.75 -6.72 -28.13
CA VAL A 187 4.55 -6.02 -27.64
C VAL A 187 4.01 -5.13 -28.76
N LYS A 188 2.78 -5.41 -29.20
CA LYS A 188 2.07 -4.56 -30.20
C LYS A 188 1.04 -3.69 -29.47
N GLY A 189 0.88 -2.45 -29.95
CA GLY A 189 -0.21 -1.57 -29.48
C GLY A 189 0.02 -0.92 -28.11
N ILE A 190 1.26 -0.60 -27.76
CA ILE A 190 1.56 0.24 -26.58
C ILE A 190 1.15 1.67 -26.90
N ASN A 191 0.26 2.22 -26.09
CA ASN A 191 -0.08 3.64 -26.10
C ASN A 191 0.31 4.27 -24.77
N CYS A 192 0.98 5.42 -24.83
CA CYS A 192 1.20 6.29 -23.67
C CYS A 192 0.04 7.30 -23.60
N PHE A 193 -0.62 7.39 -22.45
CA PHE A 193 -1.68 8.34 -22.15
C PHE A 193 -1.26 9.29 -21.05
#